data_6a6e4a603450e086e02cbe1e74e981da
#
_entry.id   6a6e4a603450e086e02cbe1e74e981da
#
_cell.length_a   1.000
_cell.length_b   1.000
_cell.length_c   1.000
_cell.angle_alpha   90.00
_cell.angle_beta   90.00
_cell.angle_gamma   90.00
#
_symmetry.space_group_name_H-M   'P 1'
#
loop_
_entity.id
_entity.type
_entity.pdbx_description
1 polymer ?
#
loop_
_entity_poly.entity_id
_entity_poly.type
_entity_poly.pdbx_seq_one_letter_code
_entity_poly.pdbx_strand_id
1 'polypeptide(L)'
;MVLKSPKELALMREAGRVTARALAAAREVIRPGVTTAEVDAAAAEVLRKHGARPAFLGYGQPPFPAVTTVCVNEELVHGIPGRRRLKEGDIVSVDCGAIVEGFVGDAAFTWGVGKISAEARQLMEATLEALWAAIGQMVVGRRTGDVSAATQRVIESHGFNVVREYTSHGVGRQMHEDPLVPNYGTPGKGMPLRAGMTIALEPMVLAGEPGTRVLEDHWTVVSADGRPTAHFEHSVGVTPEGPLVLTEFDGDLDGGSGFRYNDYFAGRVRTAGG
;
A
#
# COMPACT_ATOMS: atom_id res chain seq x y z
N MET A 1 -4.64 -17.53 11.72
CA MET A 1 -5.23 -16.18 11.86
C MET A 1 -5.45 -15.84 13.32
N VAL A 2 -4.97 -14.69 13.78
CA VAL A 2 -5.11 -14.20 15.16
C VAL A 2 -6.03 -12.97 15.12
N LEU A 3 -7.12 -13.00 15.92
CA LEU A 3 -8.01 -11.83 16.06
C LEU A 3 -7.40 -10.88 17.09
N LYS A 4 -7.29 -9.60 16.74
CA LYS A 4 -6.74 -8.56 17.59
C LYS A 4 -7.83 -8.00 18.51
N SER A 5 -7.50 -7.85 19.77
CA SER A 5 -8.33 -7.12 20.74
C SER A 5 -8.33 -5.62 20.44
N PRO A 6 -9.28 -4.83 20.97
CA PRO A 6 -9.27 -3.38 20.83
C PRO A 6 -7.95 -2.72 21.29
N LYS A 7 -7.31 -3.26 22.34
CA LYS A 7 -6.00 -2.78 22.80
C LYS A 7 -4.89 -3.07 21.79
N GLU A 8 -4.90 -4.23 21.14
CA GLU A 8 -3.92 -4.57 20.10
C GLU A 8 -4.15 -3.76 18.83
N LEU A 9 -5.40 -3.50 18.45
CA LEU A 9 -5.71 -2.57 17.34
C LEU A 9 -5.18 -1.16 17.63
N ALA A 10 -5.27 -0.68 18.87
CA ALA A 10 -4.70 0.61 19.26
C ALA A 10 -3.16 0.62 19.12
N LEU A 11 -2.47 -0.47 19.50
CA LEU A 11 -1.02 -0.60 19.30
C LEU A 11 -0.64 -0.65 17.81
N MET A 12 -1.42 -1.38 17.00
CA MET A 12 -1.23 -1.39 15.54
C MET A 12 -1.44 0.00 14.93
N ARG A 13 -2.40 0.78 15.46
CA ARG A 13 -2.61 2.15 15.01
C ARG A 13 -1.40 3.07 15.34
N GLU A 14 -0.74 2.86 16.48
CA GLU A 14 0.52 3.59 16.77
C GLU A 14 1.63 3.21 15.79
N ALA A 15 1.79 1.92 15.47
CA ALA A 15 2.72 1.48 14.43
C ALA A 15 2.36 2.11 13.07
N GLY A 16 1.08 2.10 12.70
CA GLY A 16 0.55 2.70 11.48
C GLY A 16 0.79 4.20 11.38
N ARG A 17 0.67 4.95 12.49
CA ARG A 17 1.01 6.38 12.52
C ARG A 17 2.48 6.65 12.26
N VAL A 18 3.37 5.79 12.75
CA VAL A 18 4.81 5.92 12.47
C VAL A 18 5.08 5.61 11.00
N THR A 19 4.46 4.57 10.44
CA THR A 19 4.53 4.24 9.01
C THR A 19 4.05 5.42 8.15
N ALA A 20 2.89 5.99 8.48
CA ALA A 20 2.34 7.14 7.76
C ALA A 20 3.29 8.34 7.76
N ARG A 21 3.91 8.66 8.92
CA ARG A 21 4.91 9.73 9.02
C ARG A 21 6.17 9.43 8.21
N ALA A 22 6.61 8.17 8.16
CA ALA A 22 7.76 7.76 7.36
C ALA A 22 7.48 7.95 5.86
N LEU A 23 6.30 7.56 5.40
CA LEU A 23 5.86 7.77 4.02
C LEU A 23 5.67 9.27 3.69
N ALA A 24 5.15 10.07 4.62
CA ALA A 24 5.06 11.53 4.44
C ALA A 24 6.46 12.16 4.27
N ALA A 25 7.44 11.74 5.07
CA ALA A 25 8.82 12.23 4.93
C ALA A 25 9.48 11.77 3.61
N ALA A 26 9.23 10.54 3.18
CA ALA A 26 9.64 10.06 1.86
C ALA A 26 9.03 10.91 0.74
N ARG A 27 7.73 11.22 0.86
CA ARG A 27 7.00 12.08 -0.08
C ARG A 27 7.64 13.47 -0.23
N GLU A 28 8.03 14.12 0.87
CA GLU A 28 8.60 15.48 0.86
C GLU A 28 9.89 15.60 0.05
N VAL A 29 10.65 14.51 -0.08
CA VAL A 29 11.91 14.51 -0.84
C VAL A 29 11.73 14.10 -2.30
N ILE A 30 10.58 13.55 -2.70
CA ILE A 30 10.30 13.10 -4.06
C ILE A 30 10.24 14.30 -5.01
N ARG A 31 11.25 14.41 -5.89
CA ARG A 31 11.36 15.40 -6.97
C ARG A 31 12.37 14.95 -8.01
N PRO A 32 12.38 15.53 -9.22
CA PRO A 32 13.39 15.19 -10.22
C PRO A 32 14.83 15.34 -9.67
N GLY A 33 15.67 14.35 -9.97
CA GLY A 33 17.08 14.29 -9.58
C GLY A 33 17.38 13.59 -8.27
N VAL A 34 16.41 13.41 -7.39
CA VAL A 34 16.55 12.62 -6.14
C VAL A 34 16.72 11.14 -6.47
N THR A 35 17.57 10.45 -5.74
CA THR A 35 17.75 9.01 -5.86
C THR A 35 16.73 8.25 -5.02
N THR A 36 16.41 7.01 -5.40
CA THR A 36 15.54 6.15 -4.60
C THR A 36 16.12 5.85 -3.21
N ALA A 37 17.45 5.84 -3.07
CA ALA A 37 18.13 5.72 -1.77
C ALA A 37 17.90 6.94 -0.86
N GLU A 38 17.80 8.16 -1.41
CA GLU A 38 17.48 9.36 -0.63
C GLU A 38 16.02 9.33 -0.14
N VAL A 39 15.11 8.73 -0.91
CA VAL A 39 13.71 8.50 -0.49
C VAL A 39 13.66 7.53 0.69
N ASP A 40 14.36 6.39 0.61
CA ASP A 40 14.49 5.41 1.69
C ASP A 40 15.09 6.03 2.97
N ALA A 41 16.15 6.82 2.82
CA ALA A 41 16.82 7.48 3.94
C ALA A 41 15.90 8.44 4.71
N ALA A 42 14.99 9.15 4.01
CA ALA A 42 14.02 10.04 4.65
C ALA A 42 13.03 9.26 5.53
N ALA A 43 12.52 8.13 5.05
CA ALA A 43 11.65 7.25 5.83
C ALA A 43 12.40 6.61 7.02
N ALA A 44 13.62 6.12 6.79
CA ALA A 44 14.47 5.51 7.81
C ALA A 44 14.72 6.44 9.00
N GLU A 45 14.95 7.73 8.75
CA GLU A 45 15.16 8.73 9.79
C GLU A 45 13.92 8.91 10.67
N VAL A 46 12.72 8.83 10.12
CA VAL A 46 11.47 8.89 10.90
C VAL A 46 11.34 7.67 11.80
N LEU A 47 11.55 6.45 11.26
CA LEU A 47 11.49 5.24 12.07
C LEU A 47 12.49 5.32 13.24
N ARG A 48 13.74 5.74 12.96
CA ARG A 48 14.77 5.92 13.98
C ARG A 48 14.37 6.91 15.07
N LYS A 49 13.82 8.07 14.70
CA LYS A 49 13.36 9.11 15.65
C LYS A 49 12.24 8.63 16.56
N HIS A 50 11.37 7.73 16.07
CA HIS A 50 10.27 7.17 16.85
C HIS A 50 10.63 5.88 17.57
N GLY A 51 11.89 5.41 17.49
CA GLY A 51 12.31 4.15 18.09
C GLY A 51 11.61 2.93 17.48
N ALA A 52 11.03 3.07 16.29
CA ALA A 52 10.38 1.98 15.58
C ALA A 52 11.42 1.12 14.84
N ARG A 53 11.19 -0.19 14.81
CA ARG A 53 12.01 -1.11 14.03
C ARG A 53 11.44 -1.20 12.62
N PRO A 54 12.27 -1.11 11.56
CA PRO A 54 11.81 -1.34 10.19
C PRO A 54 11.35 -2.79 10.00
N ALA A 55 10.23 -2.99 9.29
CA ALA A 55 9.67 -4.32 9.07
C ALA A 55 10.35 -5.06 7.90
N PHE A 56 10.86 -4.31 6.91
CA PHE A 56 11.45 -4.90 5.70
C PHE A 56 12.94 -5.18 5.81
N LEU A 57 13.71 -4.34 6.51
CA LEU A 57 15.15 -4.52 6.62
C LEU A 57 15.51 -5.88 7.23
N GLY A 58 16.19 -6.71 6.45
CA GLY A 58 16.56 -8.07 6.85
C GLY A 58 15.48 -9.13 6.66
N TYR A 59 14.31 -8.76 6.08
CA TYR A 59 13.22 -9.70 5.80
C TYR A 59 13.54 -10.60 4.61
N GLY A 60 13.07 -11.85 4.65
CA GLY A 60 13.14 -12.79 3.53
C GLY A 60 14.51 -13.40 3.25
N GLN A 61 14.64 -14.02 2.06
CA GLN A 61 15.87 -14.68 1.59
C GLN A 61 16.07 -14.40 0.07
N PRO A 62 17.15 -13.73 -0.35
CA PRO A 62 18.15 -13.06 0.49
C PRO A 62 17.51 -11.96 1.36
N PRO A 63 18.16 -11.53 2.47
CA PRO A 63 17.60 -10.49 3.32
C PRO A 63 17.41 -9.18 2.55
N PHE A 64 16.21 -8.57 2.65
CA PHE A 64 15.92 -7.29 2.01
C PHE A 64 16.84 -6.18 2.59
N PRO A 65 17.53 -5.39 1.77
CA PRO A 65 18.64 -4.56 2.24
C PRO A 65 18.27 -3.15 2.70
N ALA A 66 16.97 -2.77 2.66
CA ALA A 66 16.52 -1.40 2.88
C ALA A 66 15.34 -1.31 3.86
N VAL A 67 14.99 -0.10 4.25
CA VAL A 67 13.89 0.19 5.20
C VAL A 67 12.54 0.27 4.48
N THR A 68 12.56 0.75 3.24
CA THR A 68 11.40 0.84 2.35
C THR A 68 11.63 0.08 1.06
N THR A 69 10.57 -0.26 0.34
CA THR A 69 10.68 -0.52 -1.08
C THR A 69 10.43 0.79 -1.85
N VAL A 70 11.14 1.01 -2.94
CA VAL A 70 10.93 2.19 -3.81
C VAL A 70 10.89 1.73 -5.26
N CYS A 71 9.71 1.75 -5.83
CA CYS A 71 9.40 1.23 -7.16
C CYS A 71 9.09 2.39 -8.11
N VAL A 72 9.75 2.43 -9.27
CA VAL A 72 9.60 3.52 -10.25
C VAL A 72 9.02 3.00 -11.55
N ASN A 73 7.92 3.57 -12.01
CA ASN A 73 7.23 3.29 -13.26
C ASN A 73 6.82 1.80 -13.41
N GLU A 74 7.62 1.01 -14.16
CA GLU A 74 7.38 -0.41 -14.42
C GLU A 74 7.64 -1.33 -13.22
N GLU A 75 8.31 -0.84 -12.18
CA GLU A 75 8.55 -1.58 -10.94
C GLU A 75 7.27 -1.58 -10.10
N LEU A 76 6.73 -2.77 -9.82
CA LEU A 76 5.45 -2.94 -9.12
C LEU A 76 5.62 -2.91 -7.60
N VAL A 77 6.42 -3.84 -7.08
CA VAL A 77 6.70 -4.02 -5.64
C VAL A 77 8.14 -4.47 -5.41
N HIS A 78 8.59 -4.37 -4.18
CA HIS A 78 9.88 -4.84 -3.67
C HIS A 78 11.11 -4.20 -4.35
N GLY A 79 10.97 -3.04 -4.99
CA GLY A 79 12.08 -2.32 -5.58
C GLY A 79 13.13 -1.93 -4.54
N ILE A 80 14.38 -2.34 -4.75
CA ILE A 80 15.50 -2.02 -3.84
C ILE A 80 15.94 -0.56 -4.05
N PRO A 81 15.84 0.31 -3.02
CA PRO A 81 16.34 1.68 -3.12
C PRO A 81 17.84 1.73 -3.47
N GLY A 82 18.21 2.60 -4.40
CA GLY A 82 19.57 2.68 -4.90
C GLY A 82 19.91 3.98 -5.61
N ARG A 83 20.76 3.90 -6.61
CA ARG A 83 21.27 5.05 -7.36
C ARG A 83 20.33 5.55 -8.47
N ARG A 84 19.21 4.87 -8.73
CA ARG A 84 18.21 5.32 -9.72
C ARG A 84 17.72 6.70 -9.33
N ARG A 85 17.83 7.66 -10.27
CA ARG A 85 17.35 9.04 -10.07
C ARG A 85 15.97 9.19 -10.64
N LEU A 86 15.09 9.79 -9.86
CA LEU A 86 13.74 10.16 -10.29
C LEU A 86 13.82 11.25 -11.37
N LYS A 87 12.92 11.18 -12.34
CA LYS A 87 12.82 12.11 -13.46
C LYS A 87 11.43 12.73 -13.48
N GLU A 88 11.35 13.91 -14.11
CA GLU A 88 10.04 14.52 -14.44
C GLU A 88 9.19 13.54 -15.24
N GLY A 89 7.95 13.32 -14.78
CA GLY A 89 7.01 12.41 -15.42
C GLY A 89 7.01 11.00 -14.86
N ASP A 90 7.96 10.60 -14.00
CA ASP A 90 7.94 9.32 -13.32
C ASP A 90 6.76 9.25 -12.33
N ILE A 91 6.27 8.03 -12.06
CA ILE A 91 5.51 7.72 -10.86
C ILE A 91 6.35 6.81 -9.98
N VAL A 92 6.26 7.00 -8.67
CA VAL A 92 7.05 6.25 -7.69
C VAL A 92 6.17 5.73 -6.57
N SER A 93 6.16 4.42 -6.38
CA SER A 93 5.50 3.74 -5.25
C SER A 93 6.53 3.53 -4.14
N VAL A 94 6.22 3.98 -2.96
CA VAL A 94 7.03 3.73 -1.76
C VAL A 94 6.18 2.95 -0.78
N ASP A 95 6.73 1.86 -0.29
CA ASP A 95 6.10 1.00 0.69
C ASP A 95 6.98 0.93 1.94
N CYS A 96 6.37 1.02 3.11
CA CYS A 96 7.05 1.10 4.40
C CYS A 96 6.29 0.35 5.48
N GLY A 97 7.00 -0.50 6.21
CA GLY A 97 6.49 -1.15 7.40
C GLY A 97 7.23 -0.70 8.67
N ALA A 98 6.51 -0.29 9.71
CA ALA A 98 7.05 0.03 11.03
C ALA A 98 6.59 -0.96 12.10
N ILE A 99 7.50 -1.37 12.99
CA ILE A 99 7.20 -2.23 14.13
C ILE A 99 7.31 -1.42 15.42
N VAL A 100 6.17 -1.27 16.12
CA VAL A 100 6.07 -0.57 17.42
C VAL A 100 5.41 -1.53 18.42
N GLU A 101 5.98 -1.69 19.60
CA GLU A 101 5.47 -2.60 20.66
C GLU A 101 5.18 -4.03 20.13
N GLY A 102 5.96 -4.47 19.14
CA GLY A 102 5.84 -5.80 18.52
C GLY A 102 4.66 -5.96 17.56
N PHE A 103 4.04 -4.85 17.11
CA PHE A 103 3.01 -4.85 16.08
C PHE A 103 3.47 -4.09 14.85
N VAL A 104 3.03 -4.56 13.69
CA VAL A 104 3.35 -3.99 12.37
C VAL A 104 2.26 -3.03 11.94
N GLY A 105 2.67 -1.87 11.45
CA GLY A 105 1.86 -1.02 10.57
C GLY A 105 2.49 -1.03 9.20
N ASP A 106 1.71 -1.28 8.17
CA ASP A 106 2.14 -1.48 6.79
C ASP A 106 1.33 -0.64 5.83
N ALA A 107 1.99 0.10 4.95
CA ALA A 107 1.31 0.96 3.98
C ALA A 107 2.21 1.34 2.80
N ALA A 108 1.58 1.51 1.62
CA ALA A 108 2.25 1.96 0.41
C ALA A 108 1.47 3.06 -0.31
N PHE A 109 2.20 3.98 -0.95
CA PHE A 109 1.62 5.05 -1.76
C PHE A 109 2.43 5.29 -3.02
N THR A 110 1.71 5.63 -4.10
CA THR A 110 2.29 6.04 -5.37
C THR A 110 2.14 7.54 -5.55
N TRP A 111 3.23 8.22 -5.89
CA TRP A 111 3.27 9.66 -6.16
C TRP A 111 3.84 9.97 -7.54
N GLY A 112 3.36 11.06 -8.13
CA GLY A 112 3.95 11.61 -9.35
C GLY A 112 5.20 12.44 -9.06
N VAL A 113 6.18 12.39 -9.95
CA VAL A 113 7.40 13.19 -9.92
C VAL A 113 7.25 14.35 -10.90
N GLY A 114 6.92 15.54 -10.39
CA GLY A 114 6.57 16.68 -11.22
C GLY A 114 5.30 16.46 -12.05
N LYS A 115 5.31 16.85 -13.32
CA LYS A 115 4.14 16.70 -14.22
C LYS A 115 4.11 15.31 -14.82
N ILE A 116 3.13 14.49 -14.44
CA ILE A 116 2.92 13.14 -14.95
C ILE A 116 1.94 13.10 -16.13
N SER A 117 1.94 12.00 -16.89
CA SER A 117 1.01 11.76 -17.99
C SER A 117 -0.43 11.57 -17.51
N ALA A 118 -1.40 11.73 -18.41
CA ALA A 118 -2.81 11.46 -18.11
C ALA A 118 -3.03 9.98 -17.78
N GLU A 119 -2.35 9.07 -18.47
CA GLU A 119 -2.42 7.63 -18.20
C GLU A 119 -1.90 7.29 -16.78
N ALA A 120 -0.73 7.83 -16.40
CA ALA A 120 -0.19 7.62 -15.06
C ALA A 120 -1.13 8.15 -13.97
N ARG A 121 -1.76 9.31 -14.20
CA ARG A 121 -2.77 9.85 -13.30
C ARG A 121 -3.97 8.93 -13.15
N GLN A 122 -4.55 8.48 -14.28
CA GLN A 122 -5.70 7.55 -14.26
C GLN A 122 -5.36 6.23 -13.57
N LEU A 123 -4.15 5.71 -13.78
CA LEU A 123 -3.68 4.50 -13.11
C LEU A 123 -3.62 4.68 -11.59
N MET A 124 -3.04 5.78 -11.11
CA MET A 124 -2.99 6.10 -9.68
C MET A 124 -4.38 6.29 -9.08
N GLU A 125 -5.27 7.03 -9.76
CA GLU A 125 -6.65 7.26 -9.34
C GLU A 125 -7.44 5.96 -9.25
N ALA A 126 -7.37 5.10 -10.26
CA ALA A 126 -8.03 3.80 -10.27
C ALA A 126 -7.53 2.87 -9.15
N THR A 127 -6.21 2.88 -8.89
CA THR A 127 -5.60 2.06 -7.83
C THR A 127 -6.06 2.52 -6.45
N LEU A 128 -6.08 3.83 -6.21
CA LEU A 128 -6.57 4.40 -4.95
C LEU A 128 -8.07 4.16 -4.77
N GLU A 129 -8.88 4.32 -5.84
CA GLU A 129 -10.31 4.01 -5.80
C GLU A 129 -10.55 2.54 -5.45
N ALA A 130 -9.75 1.64 -6.01
CA ALA A 130 -9.84 0.21 -5.72
C ALA A 130 -9.50 -0.10 -4.25
N LEU A 131 -8.49 0.56 -3.66
CA LEU A 131 -8.18 0.42 -2.25
C LEU A 131 -9.37 0.79 -1.37
N TRP A 132 -10.03 1.90 -1.66
CA TRP A 132 -11.19 2.33 -0.86
C TRP A 132 -12.43 1.48 -1.09
N ALA A 133 -12.62 0.99 -2.30
CA ALA A 133 -13.68 0.00 -2.58
C ALA A 133 -13.45 -1.29 -1.77
N ALA A 134 -12.20 -1.73 -1.65
CA ALA A 134 -11.80 -2.86 -0.82
C ALA A 134 -12.04 -2.59 0.68
N ILE A 135 -11.57 -1.44 1.18
CA ILE A 135 -11.77 -1.01 2.58
C ILE A 135 -13.26 -0.99 2.93
N GLY A 136 -14.11 -0.50 2.05
CA GLY A 136 -15.57 -0.49 2.24
C GLY A 136 -16.20 -1.89 2.39
N GLN A 137 -15.50 -2.96 1.99
CA GLN A 137 -15.93 -4.34 2.20
C GLN A 137 -15.42 -4.96 3.51
N MET A 138 -14.53 -4.29 4.25
CA MET A 138 -13.96 -4.79 5.51
C MET A 138 -14.95 -4.70 6.68
N VAL A 139 -16.11 -5.31 6.51
CA VAL A 139 -17.25 -5.27 7.45
C VAL A 139 -17.58 -6.67 7.93
N VAL A 140 -17.95 -6.81 9.21
CA VAL A 140 -18.40 -8.09 9.78
C VAL A 140 -19.53 -8.67 8.95
N GLY A 141 -19.45 -9.96 8.63
CA GLY A 141 -20.43 -10.68 7.81
C GLY A 141 -20.11 -10.70 6.30
N ARG A 142 -19.21 -9.83 5.81
CA ARG A 142 -18.62 -9.96 4.47
C ARG A 142 -17.56 -11.06 4.45
N ARG A 143 -17.01 -11.32 3.27
CA ARG A 143 -15.98 -12.33 3.04
C ARG A 143 -14.78 -11.73 2.30
N THR A 144 -13.63 -12.39 2.37
CA THR A 144 -12.43 -11.96 1.63
C THR A 144 -12.66 -11.85 0.13
N GLY A 145 -13.50 -12.70 -0.46
CA GLY A 145 -13.89 -12.62 -1.87
C GLY A 145 -14.72 -11.38 -2.23
N ASP A 146 -15.43 -10.79 -1.26
CA ASP A 146 -16.13 -9.50 -1.48
C ASP A 146 -15.12 -8.36 -1.61
N VAL A 147 -14.06 -8.39 -0.79
CA VAL A 147 -12.92 -7.45 -0.84
C VAL A 147 -12.21 -7.56 -2.19
N SER A 148 -11.79 -8.79 -2.53
CA SER A 148 -11.11 -9.10 -3.80
C SER A 148 -11.91 -8.66 -5.03
N ALA A 149 -13.21 -8.97 -5.05
CA ALA A 149 -14.08 -8.62 -6.17
C ALA A 149 -14.34 -7.10 -6.29
N ALA A 150 -14.34 -6.37 -5.17
CA ALA A 150 -14.46 -4.92 -5.17
C ALA A 150 -13.22 -4.28 -5.79
N THR A 151 -12.02 -4.73 -5.38
CA THR A 151 -10.73 -4.32 -5.97
C THR A 151 -10.71 -4.55 -7.47
N GLN A 152 -10.94 -5.78 -7.90
CA GLN A 152 -10.90 -6.18 -9.30
C GLN A 152 -11.86 -5.36 -10.17
N ARG A 153 -13.10 -5.21 -9.72
CA ARG A 153 -14.15 -4.51 -10.47
C ARG A 153 -13.77 -3.06 -10.76
N VAL A 154 -13.23 -2.34 -9.79
CA VAL A 154 -12.82 -0.95 -9.97
C VAL A 154 -11.70 -0.88 -10.99
N ILE A 155 -10.63 -1.66 -10.82
CA ILE A 155 -9.45 -1.63 -11.68
C ILE A 155 -9.82 -1.97 -13.13
N GLU A 156 -10.58 -3.06 -13.35
CA GLU A 156 -11.00 -3.50 -14.69
C GLU A 156 -11.98 -2.50 -15.35
N SER A 157 -12.81 -1.78 -14.57
CA SER A 157 -13.69 -0.75 -15.10
C SER A 157 -12.95 0.46 -15.67
N HIS A 158 -11.71 0.70 -15.22
CA HIS A 158 -10.81 1.71 -15.77
C HIS A 158 -9.93 1.20 -16.92
N GLY A 159 -10.08 -0.08 -17.31
CA GLY A 159 -9.31 -0.71 -18.39
C GLY A 159 -7.90 -1.14 -17.99
N PHE A 160 -7.60 -1.22 -16.69
CA PHE A 160 -6.35 -1.70 -16.14
C PHE A 160 -6.43 -3.16 -15.66
N ASN A 161 -5.30 -3.75 -15.31
CA ASN A 161 -5.21 -5.13 -14.85
C ASN A 161 -4.73 -5.22 -13.40
N VAL A 162 -5.33 -6.15 -12.63
CA VAL A 162 -4.84 -6.52 -11.29
C VAL A 162 -3.70 -7.52 -11.41
N VAL A 163 -2.74 -7.41 -10.50
CA VAL A 163 -1.70 -8.43 -10.34
C VAL A 163 -2.33 -9.78 -9.97
N ARG A 164 -1.73 -10.88 -10.42
CA ARG A 164 -2.21 -12.25 -10.16
C ARG A 164 -1.34 -13.01 -9.17
N GLU A 165 -0.05 -12.70 -9.12
CA GLU A 165 0.97 -13.43 -8.36
C GLU A 165 1.15 -12.91 -6.93
N TYR A 166 0.71 -11.67 -6.66
CA TYR A 166 0.84 -11.02 -5.36
C TYR A 166 -0.54 -10.72 -4.77
N THR A 167 -0.62 -10.68 -3.43
CA THR A 167 -1.91 -10.60 -2.74
C THR A 167 -1.83 -9.69 -1.52
N SER A 168 -2.93 -9.05 -1.16
CA SER A 168 -3.17 -8.53 0.18
C SER A 168 -3.07 -9.66 1.21
N HIS A 169 -2.69 -9.34 2.44
CA HIS A 169 -2.41 -10.33 3.47
C HIS A 169 -2.82 -9.87 4.87
N GLY A 170 -3.01 -10.82 5.78
CA GLY A 170 -3.13 -10.51 7.20
C GLY A 170 -1.85 -9.85 7.71
N VAL A 171 -1.99 -8.93 8.65
CA VAL A 171 -0.86 -8.22 9.30
C VAL A 171 -1.10 -8.12 10.79
N GLY A 172 -0.04 -8.12 11.59
CA GLY A 172 -0.20 -8.05 13.03
C GLY A 172 1.14 -8.05 13.76
N ARG A 173 1.47 -9.14 14.45
CA ARG A 173 2.79 -9.33 15.05
C ARG A 173 3.83 -9.74 14.01
N GLN A 174 3.38 -10.34 12.92
CA GLN A 174 4.21 -10.64 11.76
C GLN A 174 3.80 -9.75 10.60
N MET A 175 4.74 -9.52 9.70
CA MET A 175 4.53 -8.77 8.47
C MET A 175 3.46 -9.46 7.62
N HIS A 176 3.58 -10.76 7.40
CA HIS A 176 2.61 -11.56 6.67
C HIS A 176 1.95 -12.58 7.60
N GLU A 177 0.65 -12.44 7.79
CA GLU A 177 -0.23 -13.37 8.51
C GLU A 177 -1.34 -13.89 7.58
N ASP A 178 -2.04 -14.94 7.98
CA ASP A 178 -3.30 -15.32 7.35
C ASP A 178 -4.41 -14.29 7.66
N PRO A 179 -5.36 -14.09 6.74
CA PRO A 179 -5.52 -14.72 5.44
C PRO A 179 -4.77 -14.02 4.30
N LEU A 180 -4.52 -14.74 3.20
CA LEU A 180 -4.21 -14.12 1.91
C LEU A 180 -5.51 -13.66 1.26
N VAL A 181 -5.50 -12.45 0.68
CA VAL A 181 -6.65 -11.82 0.02
C VAL A 181 -6.22 -11.34 -1.37
N PRO A 182 -6.37 -12.16 -2.41
CA PRO A 182 -5.99 -11.79 -3.77
C PRO A 182 -6.68 -10.51 -4.25
N ASN A 183 -6.04 -9.78 -5.17
CA ASN A 183 -6.62 -8.58 -5.79
C ASN A 183 -7.77 -8.90 -6.78
N TYR A 184 -8.13 -10.15 -6.93
CA TYR A 184 -9.23 -10.65 -7.77
C TYR A 184 -9.99 -11.76 -7.05
N GLY A 185 -11.29 -11.88 -7.32
CA GLY A 185 -12.08 -12.90 -6.66
C GLY A 185 -13.57 -12.88 -6.97
N THR A 186 -14.31 -13.76 -6.28
CA THR A 186 -15.75 -13.93 -6.46
C THR A 186 -16.48 -13.45 -5.21
N PRO A 187 -17.50 -12.56 -5.34
CA PRO A 187 -18.33 -12.14 -4.21
C PRO A 187 -18.93 -13.31 -3.45
N GLY A 188 -19.01 -13.18 -2.14
CA GLY A 188 -19.59 -14.20 -1.25
C GLY A 188 -18.72 -15.44 -1.06
N LYS A 189 -17.49 -15.48 -1.58
CA LYS A 189 -16.53 -16.59 -1.41
C LYS A 189 -15.42 -16.21 -0.43
N GLY A 190 -14.61 -17.18 -0.07
CA GLY A 190 -13.46 -17.02 0.83
C GLY A 190 -13.86 -16.98 2.31
N MET A 191 -12.91 -16.50 3.14
CA MET A 191 -13.03 -16.50 4.59
C MET A 191 -14.03 -15.41 5.06
N PRO A 192 -14.92 -15.70 6.03
CA PRO A 192 -15.78 -14.67 6.61
C PRO A 192 -14.96 -13.67 7.43
N LEU A 193 -15.24 -12.38 7.24
CA LEU A 193 -14.62 -11.30 8.00
C LEU A 193 -15.23 -11.24 9.40
N ARG A 194 -14.36 -11.11 10.41
CA ARG A 194 -14.71 -11.08 11.83
C ARG A 194 -14.05 -9.87 12.50
N ALA A 195 -14.69 -9.31 13.51
CA ALA A 195 -14.09 -8.27 14.32
C ALA A 195 -12.74 -8.72 14.90
N GLY A 196 -11.75 -7.85 14.85
CA GLY A 196 -10.36 -8.12 15.24
C GLY A 196 -9.48 -8.67 14.10
N MET A 197 -10.00 -9.00 12.94
CA MET A 197 -9.16 -9.28 11.77
C MET A 197 -8.46 -8.00 11.31
N THR A 198 -7.19 -8.12 10.90
CA THR A 198 -6.39 -7.03 10.35
C THR A 198 -5.74 -7.49 9.06
N ILE A 199 -5.88 -6.71 8.01
CA ILE A 199 -5.40 -7.03 6.66
C ILE A 199 -4.68 -5.80 6.10
N ALA A 200 -3.51 -6.00 5.54
CA ALA A 200 -2.83 -5.09 4.65
C ALA A 200 -3.51 -5.21 3.28
N LEU A 201 -4.35 -4.23 2.96
CA LEU A 201 -5.07 -4.17 1.68
C LEU A 201 -4.22 -3.39 0.70
N GLU A 202 -3.78 -4.07 -0.37
CA GLU A 202 -2.76 -3.56 -1.28
C GLU A 202 -3.13 -3.82 -2.75
N PRO A 203 -4.01 -3.06 -3.36
CA PRO A 203 -4.18 -3.07 -4.80
C PRO A 203 -2.85 -2.79 -5.52
N MET A 204 -2.40 -3.76 -6.30
CA MET A 204 -1.25 -3.68 -7.19
C MET A 204 -1.75 -3.74 -8.62
N VAL A 205 -1.57 -2.66 -9.38
CA VAL A 205 -2.24 -2.44 -10.67
C VAL A 205 -1.23 -2.23 -11.79
N LEU A 206 -1.47 -2.90 -12.90
CA LEU A 206 -0.66 -2.81 -14.12
C LEU A 206 -1.43 -2.06 -15.21
N ALA A 207 -0.79 -1.06 -15.83
CA ALA A 207 -1.39 -0.33 -16.95
C ALA A 207 -1.51 -1.18 -18.21
N GLY A 208 -0.68 -2.23 -18.34
CA GLY A 208 -0.64 -3.14 -19.46
C GLY A 208 -1.12 -4.55 -19.10
N GLU A 209 -0.44 -5.55 -19.65
CA GLU A 209 -0.74 -6.98 -19.43
C GLU A 209 -0.55 -7.40 -17.97
N PRO A 210 -1.29 -8.38 -17.46
CA PRO A 210 -1.26 -8.74 -16.03
C PRO A 210 -0.02 -9.54 -15.62
N GLY A 211 0.95 -9.78 -16.51
CA GLY A 211 2.15 -10.56 -16.22
C GLY A 211 3.22 -9.77 -15.48
N THR A 212 3.93 -10.43 -14.57
CA THR A 212 5.07 -9.87 -13.85
C THR A 212 6.33 -10.70 -14.02
N ARG A 213 7.48 -10.14 -13.67
CA ARG A 213 8.76 -10.86 -13.57
C ARG A 213 9.62 -10.30 -12.44
N VAL A 214 10.39 -11.14 -11.79
CA VAL A 214 11.37 -10.74 -10.78
C VAL A 214 12.71 -10.44 -11.46
N LEU A 215 13.37 -9.36 -11.04
CA LEU A 215 14.69 -9.01 -11.55
C LEU A 215 15.82 -9.87 -10.94
N GLU A 216 17.04 -9.72 -11.45
CA GLU A 216 18.23 -10.48 -11.00
C GLU A 216 18.63 -10.19 -9.55
N ASP A 217 18.13 -9.09 -8.96
CA ASP A 217 18.32 -8.77 -7.56
C ASP A 217 17.50 -9.66 -6.60
N HIS A 218 16.68 -10.57 -7.17
CA HIS A 218 15.80 -11.51 -6.47
C HIS A 218 14.65 -10.87 -5.67
N TRP A 219 14.43 -9.55 -5.81
CA TRP A 219 13.41 -8.80 -5.09
C TRP A 219 12.51 -8.00 -6.02
N THR A 220 13.09 -7.11 -6.81
CA THR A 220 12.32 -6.15 -7.61
C THR A 220 11.40 -6.87 -8.61
N VAL A 221 10.11 -6.65 -8.46
CA VAL A 221 9.07 -7.16 -9.36
C VAL A 221 8.70 -6.06 -10.34
N VAL A 222 8.70 -6.39 -11.62
CA VAL A 222 8.33 -5.45 -12.69
C VAL A 222 7.19 -5.99 -13.54
N SER A 223 6.43 -5.09 -14.20
CA SER A 223 5.51 -5.48 -15.26
C SER A 223 6.27 -6.18 -16.39
N ALA A 224 5.71 -7.26 -16.95
CA ALA A 224 6.39 -8.03 -18.00
C ALA A 224 6.52 -7.24 -19.30
N ASP A 225 5.59 -6.33 -19.58
CA ASP A 225 5.52 -5.51 -20.77
C ASP A 225 6.22 -4.14 -20.64
N GLY A 226 6.74 -3.80 -19.46
CA GLY A 226 7.45 -2.54 -19.18
C GLY A 226 6.53 -1.32 -19.04
N ARG A 227 5.20 -1.51 -19.00
CA ARG A 227 4.25 -0.41 -18.77
C ARG A 227 4.16 -0.04 -17.29
N PRO A 228 3.73 1.20 -16.98
CA PRO A 228 3.64 1.68 -15.59
C PRO A 228 2.75 0.82 -14.70
N THR A 229 3.09 0.82 -13.41
CA THR A 229 2.34 0.15 -12.35
C THR A 229 2.04 1.14 -11.23
N ALA A 230 1.04 0.87 -10.41
CA ALA A 230 0.76 1.64 -9.20
C ALA A 230 0.41 0.71 -8.04
N HIS A 231 0.80 1.12 -6.84
CA HIS A 231 0.58 0.41 -5.61
C HIS A 231 0.12 1.39 -4.52
N PHE A 232 -1.04 1.12 -3.92
CA PHE A 232 -1.53 1.82 -2.74
C PHE A 232 -1.93 0.80 -1.70
N GLU A 233 -1.67 1.10 -0.43
CA GLU A 233 -1.91 0.17 0.65
C GLU A 233 -2.28 0.86 1.95
N HIS A 234 -3.17 0.19 2.70
CA HIS A 234 -3.41 0.45 4.11
C HIS A 234 -3.55 -0.83 4.92
N SER A 235 -2.98 -0.84 6.13
CA SER A 235 -3.39 -1.79 7.17
C SER A 235 -4.78 -1.42 7.70
N VAL A 236 -5.73 -2.36 7.64
CA VAL A 236 -7.13 -2.13 7.98
C VAL A 236 -7.62 -3.18 8.97
N GLY A 237 -8.21 -2.74 10.08
CA GLY A 237 -8.89 -3.58 11.05
C GLY A 237 -10.39 -3.69 10.77
N VAL A 238 -10.95 -4.88 10.96
CA VAL A 238 -12.42 -5.09 10.99
C VAL A 238 -12.90 -4.83 12.41
N THR A 239 -13.84 -3.90 12.58
CA THR A 239 -14.49 -3.64 13.87
C THR A 239 -16.01 -3.84 13.79
N PRO A 240 -16.73 -3.93 14.92
CA PRO A 240 -18.20 -3.96 14.89
C PRO A 240 -18.84 -2.73 14.22
N GLU A 241 -18.14 -1.58 14.29
CA GLU A 241 -18.59 -0.30 13.76
C GLU A 241 -18.24 -0.13 12.26
N GLY A 242 -17.41 -1.03 11.72
CA GLY A 242 -16.94 -0.98 10.34
C GLY A 242 -15.41 -1.05 10.21
N PRO A 243 -14.87 -0.73 9.04
CA PRO A 243 -13.42 -0.74 8.81
C PRO A 243 -12.72 0.35 9.60
N LEU A 244 -11.59 0.00 10.22
CA LEU A 244 -10.69 0.93 10.90
C LEU A 244 -9.37 0.99 10.14
N VAL A 245 -9.09 2.11 9.47
CA VAL A 245 -7.79 2.34 8.83
C VAL A 245 -6.76 2.61 9.92
N LEU A 246 -5.73 1.75 10.01
CA LEU A 246 -4.70 1.79 11.05
C LEU A 246 -3.52 2.68 10.65
N THR A 247 -3.30 2.85 9.35
CA THR A 247 -2.20 3.61 8.74
C THR A 247 -2.70 4.92 8.11
N GLU A 248 -3.74 5.52 8.68
CA GLU A 248 -4.31 6.77 8.22
C GLU A 248 -3.30 7.92 8.30
N PHE A 249 -3.28 8.77 7.27
CA PHE A 249 -2.41 9.92 7.21
C PHE A 249 -3.07 11.15 7.85
N ASP A 250 -2.30 11.84 8.68
CA ASP A 250 -2.67 13.16 9.19
C ASP A 250 -2.13 14.22 8.19
N GLY A 251 -2.95 14.73 7.28
CA GLY A 251 -2.58 15.82 6.39
C GLY A 251 -2.84 15.58 4.89
N ASP A 252 -2.47 16.55 4.07
CA ASP A 252 -2.60 16.54 2.62
C ASP A 252 -1.36 15.88 1.98
N LEU A 253 -1.54 14.80 1.24
CA LEU A 253 -0.46 14.04 0.59
C LEU A 253 -0.35 14.32 -0.91
N ASP A 254 -1.04 15.34 -1.44
CA ASP A 254 -1.13 15.58 -2.88
C ASP A 254 0.21 15.97 -3.54
N GLY A 255 1.09 16.57 -2.77
CA GLY A 255 2.45 16.88 -3.17
C GLY A 255 2.63 17.63 -4.48
N GLY A 256 1.65 18.39 -4.93
CA GLY A 256 1.76 19.23 -6.12
C GLY A 256 1.58 18.48 -7.45
N SER A 257 1.28 17.19 -7.43
CA SER A 257 0.94 16.43 -8.66
C SER A 257 -0.46 16.76 -9.20
N GLY A 258 -1.25 17.54 -8.44
CA GLY A 258 -2.67 17.80 -8.68
C GLY A 258 -3.58 16.59 -8.38
N PHE A 259 -3.00 15.53 -7.82
CA PHE A 259 -3.71 14.36 -7.32
C PHE A 259 -3.97 14.56 -5.83
N ARG A 260 -5.19 14.90 -5.44
CA ARG A 260 -5.56 15.19 -4.06
C ARG A 260 -6.11 13.95 -3.37
N TYR A 261 -5.26 13.27 -2.64
CA TYR A 261 -5.61 12.14 -1.79
C TYR A 261 -6.80 12.49 -0.86
N ASN A 262 -6.76 13.65 -0.20
CA ASN A 262 -7.79 14.08 0.75
C ASN A 262 -9.12 14.48 0.11
N ASP A 263 -9.14 15.04 -1.10
CA ASP A 263 -10.39 15.39 -1.81
C ASP A 263 -11.20 14.13 -2.16
N TYR A 264 -10.51 13.01 -2.38
CA TYR A 264 -11.16 11.72 -2.63
C TYR A 264 -11.91 11.22 -1.38
N PHE A 265 -11.46 11.62 -0.19
CA PHE A 265 -12.01 11.20 1.12
C PHE A 265 -13.07 12.10 1.68
N ALA A 266 -12.98 13.42 1.51
CA ALA A 266 -13.84 14.39 2.13
C ALA A 266 -15.33 14.15 1.85
N GLY A 267 -15.65 13.43 0.77
CA GLY A 267 -17.03 13.06 0.39
C GLY A 267 -17.48 11.65 0.79
N ARG A 268 -16.57 10.69 1.04
CA ARG A 268 -16.92 9.27 1.17
C ARG A 268 -16.87 8.70 2.59
N VAL A 269 -16.03 9.25 3.47
CA VAL A 269 -15.95 8.81 4.88
C VAL A 269 -17.14 9.28 5.71
N ARG A 270 -17.88 10.33 5.26
CA ARG A 270 -19.05 10.84 5.97
C ARG A 270 -20.33 10.03 5.79
N THR A 271 -20.34 8.99 4.94
CA THR A 271 -21.55 8.18 4.67
C THR A 271 -21.61 6.86 5.45
N ALA A 272 -20.60 6.53 6.25
CA ALA A 272 -20.61 5.34 7.12
C ALA A 272 -21.06 5.65 8.56
N GLY A 273 -21.48 6.86 8.86
CA GLY A 273 -21.90 7.33 10.19
C GLY A 273 -23.19 8.20 10.14
N GLY A 274 -24.14 7.82 9.30
CA GLY A 274 -25.48 8.42 9.26
C GLY A 274 -26.54 7.35 9.31
#